data_c6c397faaa83b9296e3d0396506491dc
#
_entry.id   c6c397faaa83b9296e3d0396506491dc
#
_cell.length_a   1.000
_cell.length_b   1.000
_cell.length_c   1.000
_cell.angle_alpha   90.00
_cell.angle_beta   90.00
_cell.angle_gamma   90.00
#
_symmetry.space_group_name_H-M   'P 1'
#
loop_
_entity.id
_entity.type
_entity.pdbx_description
1 polymer ?
#
loop_
_entity_poly.entity_id
_entity_poly.type
_entity_poly.pdbx_seq_one_letter_code
_entity_poly.pdbx_strand_id
1 'polypeptide(L)'
;MPPMRVLVAGLGWLGEAVARELAAAGHEVTGVRRKFPDEAGLQAAGIRPLACDLADFHAVRRLPEVDAVVVCTAPQAHGEDAYRGAYLEVNEALLERYGSASLSAYVYTSSTSVFAQSGGEDVDEDTPVRPVGPMAEILVEAEHRVRGATAAVPTRIVRLSGLYGPGRMGILDRVRRGQLALGADELHWMNFCHRDDAVAFVRGALEGGAAGAVYHGSDAHPAHRRDVVWWIAQRLGIQPAVHHEGSRGQNRRVLSEKSRRALGIVLRYPSYREGFEAVLRAP
;
A
#
# COMPACT_ATOMS: atom_id res chain seq x y z
N MET A 1 12.74 -5.43 -18.70
CA MET A 1 12.66 -4.00 -19.16
C MET A 1 14.04 -3.35 -19.14
N PRO A 2 14.31 -2.32 -19.96
CA PRO A 2 15.55 -1.55 -19.80
C PRO A 2 15.56 -0.83 -18.43
N PRO A 3 16.76 -0.56 -17.87
CA PRO A 3 16.88 0.23 -16.65
C PRO A 3 16.19 1.59 -16.78
N MET A 4 15.50 2.02 -15.74
CA MET A 4 14.82 3.31 -15.64
C MET A 4 15.38 4.10 -14.46
N ARG A 5 15.36 5.42 -14.54
CA ARG A 5 15.54 6.32 -13.40
C ARG A 5 14.20 6.43 -12.69
N VAL A 6 14.09 5.89 -11.48
CA VAL A 6 12.84 5.81 -10.72
C VAL A 6 12.94 6.67 -9.46
N LEU A 7 11.97 7.55 -9.27
CA LEU A 7 11.79 8.27 -8.02
C LEU A 7 10.77 7.55 -7.16
N VAL A 8 11.17 7.15 -5.95
CA VAL A 8 10.27 6.60 -4.93
C VAL A 8 9.97 7.69 -3.90
N ALA A 9 8.79 8.30 -4.02
CA ALA A 9 8.29 9.33 -3.14
C ALA A 9 7.66 8.70 -1.89
N GLY A 10 8.23 9.01 -0.71
CA GLY A 10 7.80 8.39 0.55
C GLY A 10 8.58 7.11 0.87
N LEU A 11 9.89 7.26 1.17
CA LEU A 11 10.77 6.15 1.55
C LEU A 11 10.53 5.72 3.01
N GLY A 12 9.28 5.33 3.30
CA GLY A 12 8.85 4.71 4.54
C GLY A 12 8.95 3.19 4.49
N TRP A 13 8.23 2.49 5.36
CA TRP A 13 8.30 1.03 5.51
C TRP A 13 8.00 0.24 4.20
N LEU A 14 7.01 0.67 3.41
CA LEU A 14 6.73 0.07 2.10
C LEU A 14 7.66 0.65 1.03
N GLY A 15 7.80 1.98 0.97
CA GLY A 15 8.58 2.63 -0.07
C GLY A 15 10.06 2.25 -0.07
N GLU A 16 10.66 2.00 1.10
CA GLU A 16 12.02 1.47 1.18
C GLU A 16 12.12 0.05 0.61
N ALA A 17 11.15 -0.83 0.92
CA ALA A 17 11.12 -2.18 0.36
C ALA A 17 10.96 -2.17 -1.17
N VAL A 18 10.10 -1.28 -1.68
CA VAL A 18 9.94 -1.05 -3.14
C VAL A 18 11.26 -0.54 -3.74
N ALA A 19 11.89 0.45 -3.14
CA ALA A 19 13.14 1.02 -3.64
C ALA A 19 14.27 -0.02 -3.70
N ARG A 20 14.40 -0.86 -2.68
CA ARG A 20 15.39 -1.96 -2.64
C ARG A 20 15.14 -3.00 -3.73
N GLU A 21 13.88 -3.38 -3.95
CA GLU A 21 13.50 -4.33 -5.01
C GLU A 21 13.79 -3.76 -6.40
N LEU A 22 13.47 -2.49 -6.64
CA LEU A 22 13.74 -1.83 -7.92
C LEU A 22 15.24 -1.66 -8.18
N ALA A 23 16.03 -1.30 -7.16
CA ALA A 23 17.48 -1.23 -7.29
C ALA A 23 18.08 -2.60 -7.58
N ALA A 24 17.63 -3.67 -6.89
CA ALA A 24 18.06 -5.05 -7.16
C ALA A 24 17.67 -5.53 -8.56
N ALA A 25 16.57 -4.99 -9.14
CA ALA A 25 16.16 -5.24 -10.52
C ALA A 25 16.96 -4.44 -11.56
N GLY A 26 17.91 -3.59 -11.13
CA GLY A 26 18.81 -2.83 -12.00
C GLY A 26 18.32 -1.43 -12.39
N HIS A 27 17.28 -0.91 -11.74
CA HIS A 27 16.86 0.47 -11.92
C HIS A 27 17.74 1.45 -11.14
N GLU A 28 17.88 2.68 -11.64
CA GLU A 28 18.51 3.80 -10.91
C GLU A 28 17.48 4.43 -9.97
N VAL A 29 17.56 4.13 -8.67
CA VAL A 29 16.52 4.53 -7.71
C VAL A 29 16.93 5.74 -6.90
N THR A 30 16.12 6.80 -6.93
CA THR A 30 16.17 7.92 -6.00
C THR A 30 15.03 7.80 -4.99
N GLY A 31 15.37 7.63 -3.71
CA GLY A 31 14.40 7.54 -2.62
C GLY A 31 14.22 8.87 -1.91
N VAL A 32 12.97 9.34 -1.82
CA VAL A 32 12.64 10.66 -1.25
C VAL A 32 11.99 10.53 0.12
N ARG A 33 12.55 11.26 1.09
CA ARG A 33 12.07 11.33 2.47
C ARG A 33 12.61 12.59 3.15
N ARG A 34 11.95 13.08 4.20
CA ARG A 34 12.40 14.27 4.93
C ARG A 34 13.75 14.08 5.65
N LYS A 35 13.96 12.92 6.26
CA LYS A 35 15.17 12.57 7.02
C LYS A 35 15.46 11.08 6.87
N PHE A 36 16.72 10.71 6.75
CA PHE A 36 17.16 9.33 6.63
C PHE A 36 17.89 8.89 7.90
N PRO A 37 17.42 7.83 8.59
CA PRO A 37 18.14 7.28 9.74
C PRO A 37 19.39 6.49 9.33
N ASP A 38 19.42 5.93 8.12
CA ASP A 38 20.53 5.13 7.60
C ASP A 38 20.74 5.41 6.10
N GLU A 39 21.45 6.48 5.79
CA GLU A 39 21.79 6.81 4.40
C GLU A 39 22.81 5.82 3.82
N ALA A 40 23.78 5.37 4.62
CA ALA A 40 24.82 4.46 4.16
C ALA A 40 24.25 3.11 3.73
N GLY A 41 23.30 2.56 4.49
CA GLY A 41 22.62 1.33 4.14
C GLY A 41 21.75 1.43 2.88
N LEU A 42 21.17 2.60 2.62
CA LEU A 42 20.45 2.87 1.37
C LEU A 42 21.41 2.94 0.18
N GLN A 43 22.51 3.69 0.30
CA GLN A 43 23.53 3.81 -0.75
C GLN A 43 24.16 2.46 -1.06
N ALA A 44 24.48 1.65 -0.04
CA ALA A 44 24.99 0.28 -0.22
C ALA A 44 23.99 -0.63 -0.95
N ALA A 45 22.68 -0.35 -0.85
CA ALA A 45 21.62 -1.03 -1.59
C ALA A 45 21.37 -0.44 -3.00
N GLY A 46 22.21 0.49 -3.47
CA GLY A 46 22.05 1.13 -4.79
C GLY A 46 20.95 2.20 -4.85
N ILE A 47 20.50 2.70 -3.70
CA ILE A 47 19.47 3.73 -3.63
C ILE A 47 20.12 5.07 -3.32
N ARG A 48 19.82 6.10 -4.12
CA ARG A 48 20.23 7.47 -3.86
C ARG A 48 19.24 8.14 -2.91
N PRO A 49 19.61 8.44 -1.65
CA PRO A 49 18.75 9.17 -0.73
C PRO A 49 18.68 10.65 -1.13
N LEU A 50 17.49 11.22 -1.13
CA LEU A 50 17.24 12.63 -1.43
C LEU A 50 16.31 13.22 -0.36
N ALA A 51 16.85 14.08 0.50
CA ALA A 51 16.08 14.76 1.52
C ALA A 51 15.17 15.82 0.88
N CYS A 52 13.86 15.63 0.99
CA CYS A 52 12.86 16.57 0.52
C CYS A 52 11.57 16.41 1.34
N ASP A 53 10.98 17.53 1.72
CA ASP A 53 9.61 17.54 2.22
C ASP A 53 8.65 17.60 1.04
N LEU A 54 7.90 16.51 0.84
CA LEU A 54 6.94 16.40 -0.27
C LEU A 54 5.69 17.28 -0.07
N ALA A 55 5.50 17.87 1.12
CA ALA A 55 4.49 18.89 1.37
C ALA A 55 4.99 20.31 0.98
N ASP A 56 6.29 20.50 0.77
CA ASP A 56 6.86 21.76 0.26
C ASP A 56 6.87 21.73 -1.28
N PHE A 57 5.92 22.40 -1.86
CA PHE A 57 5.75 22.54 -3.30
C PHE A 57 7.00 23.08 -4.03
N HIS A 58 7.71 24.05 -3.42
CA HIS A 58 8.95 24.59 -3.98
C HIS A 58 10.10 23.59 -3.94
N ALA A 59 10.16 22.74 -2.92
CA ALA A 59 11.13 21.67 -2.85
C ALA A 59 10.83 20.57 -3.89
N VAL A 60 9.56 20.20 -4.08
CA VAL A 60 9.12 19.20 -5.06
C VAL A 60 9.49 19.62 -6.50
N ARG A 61 9.38 20.90 -6.84
CA ARG A 61 9.79 21.42 -8.16
C ARG A 61 11.26 21.22 -8.49
N ARG A 62 12.13 21.06 -7.48
CA ARG A 62 13.57 20.83 -7.65
C ARG A 62 13.95 19.34 -7.70
N LEU A 63 13.00 18.42 -7.62
CA LEU A 63 13.25 17.00 -7.77
C LEU A 63 13.86 16.70 -9.16
N PRO A 64 14.76 15.70 -9.26
CA PRO A 64 15.46 15.37 -10.49
C PRO A 64 14.50 14.90 -11.60
N GLU A 65 14.97 14.98 -12.85
CA GLU A 65 14.32 14.34 -13.97
C GLU A 65 14.43 12.82 -13.84
N VAL A 66 13.32 12.13 -14.02
CA VAL A 66 13.22 10.66 -13.91
C VAL A 66 12.34 10.10 -15.02
N ASP A 67 12.43 8.79 -15.23
CA ASP A 67 11.63 8.08 -16.22
C ASP A 67 10.32 7.55 -15.63
N ALA A 68 10.29 7.36 -14.29
CA ALA A 68 9.11 6.90 -13.60
C ALA A 68 9.04 7.41 -12.14
N VAL A 69 7.82 7.50 -11.62
CA VAL A 69 7.54 7.89 -10.23
C VAL A 69 6.70 6.82 -9.54
N VAL A 70 7.09 6.46 -8.32
CA VAL A 70 6.31 5.59 -7.43
C VAL A 70 6.00 6.35 -6.15
N VAL A 71 4.72 6.51 -5.82
CA VAL A 71 4.27 7.22 -4.62
C VAL A 71 3.83 6.22 -3.55
N CYS A 72 4.61 6.16 -2.47
CA CYS A 72 4.40 5.28 -1.31
C CYS A 72 4.24 6.08 -0.01
N THR A 73 3.73 7.29 -0.10
CA THR A 73 3.48 8.13 1.07
C THR A 73 2.34 7.58 1.92
N ALA A 74 2.43 7.79 3.22
CA ALA A 74 1.40 7.43 4.18
C ALA A 74 1.37 8.47 5.30
N PRO A 75 0.19 8.74 5.91
CA PRO A 75 0.08 9.68 7.00
C PRO A 75 0.87 9.19 8.22
N GLN A 76 1.55 10.12 8.89
CA GLN A 76 2.31 9.84 10.11
C GLN A 76 1.53 10.15 11.39
N ALA A 77 0.36 10.75 11.24
CA ALA A 77 -0.57 11.08 12.31
C ALA A 77 -1.99 10.66 11.90
N HIS A 78 -2.89 10.64 12.86
CA HIS A 78 -4.31 10.47 12.60
C HIS A 78 -4.95 11.81 12.25
N GLY A 79 -6.01 11.78 11.44
CA GLY A 79 -6.83 12.94 11.09
C GLY A 79 -6.77 13.31 9.61
N GLU A 80 -7.71 14.17 9.23
CA GLU A 80 -7.94 14.57 7.83
C GLU A 80 -6.75 15.29 7.22
N ASP A 81 -6.14 16.24 7.95
CA ASP A 81 -4.99 17.00 7.44
C ASP A 81 -3.80 16.10 7.13
N ALA A 82 -3.54 15.10 7.99
CA ALA A 82 -2.46 14.15 7.76
C ALA A 82 -2.73 13.27 6.53
N TYR A 83 -3.99 12.88 6.30
CA TYR A 83 -4.42 12.13 5.11
C TYR A 83 -4.33 12.99 3.86
N ARG A 84 -4.84 14.22 3.91
CA ARG A 84 -4.78 15.19 2.80
C ARG A 84 -3.35 15.45 2.38
N GLY A 85 -2.47 15.79 3.33
CA GLY A 85 -1.04 16.02 3.06
C GLY A 85 -0.36 14.80 2.46
N ALA A 86 -0.60 13.59 3.00
CA ALA A 86 0.09 12.38 2.55
C ALA A 86 -0.41 11.84 1.20
N TYR A 87 -1.69 11.96 0.90
CA TYR A 87 -2.27 11.31 -0.26
C TYR A 87 -2.69 12.27 -1.37
N LEU A 88 -3.31 13.41 -1.04
CA LEU A 88 -3.80 14.35 -2.03
C LEU A 88 -2.72 15.34 -2.45
N GLU A 89 -2.23 16.16 -1.51
CA GLU A 89 -1.29 17.26 -1.80
C GLU A 89 0.03 16.77 -2.38
N VAL A 90 0.56 15.64 -1.88
CA VAL A 90 1.78 15.03 -2.45
C VAL A 90 1.57 14.61 -3.91
N ASN A 91 0.42 13.97 -4.23
CA ASN A 91 0.13 13.61 -5.62
C ASN A 91 -0.06 14.85 -6.49
N GLU A 92 -0.73 15.89 -6.02
CA GLU A 92 -0.89 17.15 -6.76
C GLU A 92 0.46 17.80 -7.07
N ALA A 93 1.34 17.92 -6.07
CA ALA A 93 2.67 18.49 -6.24
C ALA A 93 3.56 17.69 -7.22
N LEU A 94 3.54 16.35 -7.12
CA LEU A 94 4.31 15.48 -8.01
C LEU A 94 3.75 15.47 -9.43
N LEU A 95 2.43 15.47 -9.60
CA LEU A 95 1.80 15.53 -10.91
C LEU A 95 2.04 16.90 -11.57
N GLU A 96 2.08 17.99 -10.83
CA GLU A 96 2.49 19.28 -11.37
C GLU A 96 3.96 19.27 -11.80
N ARG A 97 4.86 18.74 -10.97
CA ARG A 97 6.31 18.64 -11.28
C ARG A 97 6.58 17.81 -12.52
N TYR A 98 5.85 16.73 -12.72
CA TYR A 98 6.12 15.75 -13.77
C TYR A 98 5.07 15.72 -14.89
N GLY A 99 4.03 16.54 -14.83
CA GLY A 99 2.93 16.54 -15.79
C GLY A 99 3.32 16.92 -17.22
N SER A 100 4.45 17.61 -17.41
CA SER A 100 5.04 17.91 -18.73
C SER A 100 6.25 17.04 -19.06
N ALA A 101 6.66 16.14 -18.16
CA ALA A 101 7.79 15.24 -18.37
C ALA A 101 7.35 13.99 -19.17
N SER A 102 8.28 13.42 -19.94
CA SER A 102 8.04 12.14 -20.64
C SER A 102 8.18 10.95 -19.69
N LEU A 103 7.28 10.85 -18.70
CA LEU A 103 7.25 9.68 -17.82
C LEU A 103 6.75 8.45 -18.58
N SER A 104 7.36 7.30 -18.31
CA SER A 104 6.87 5.99 -18.74
C SER A 104 5.82 5.41 -17.77
N ALA A 105 5.89 5.82 -16.49
CA ALA A 105 4.96 5.38 -15.46
C ALA A 105 4.88 6.34 -14.27
N TYR A 106 3.67 6.46 -13.72
CA TYR A 106 3.39 7.05 -12.41
C TYR A 106 2.54 6.08 -11.62
N VAL A 107 3.07 5.49 -10.57
CA VAL A 107 2.36 4.50 -9.75
C VAL A 107 2.03 5.10 -8.39
N TYR A 108 0.75 5.15 -8.05
CA TYR A 108 0.26 5.61 -6.75
C TYR A 108 -0.26 4.45 -5.91
N THR A 109 0.25 4.29 -4.68
CA THR A 109 -0.28 3.34 -3.72
C THR A 109 -1.43 3.94 -2.94
N SER A 110 -2.64 3.43 -3.19
CA SER A 110 -3.88 3.76 -2.51
C SER A 110 -4.28 2.66 -1.52
N SER A 111 -5.50 2.67 -1.05
CA SER A 111 -6.03 1.72 -0.07
C SER A 111 -7.38 1.17 -0.50
N THR A 112 -7.65 -0.09 -0.16
CA THR A 112 -8.98 -0.68 -0.30
C THR A 112 -10.04 -0.08 0.63
N SER A 113 -9.66 0.86 1.51
CA SER A 113 -10.62 1.61 2.34
C SER A 113 -11.52 2.58 1.56
N VAL A 114 -11.28 2.76 0.27
CA VAL A 114 -12.18 3.49 -0.68
C VAL A 114 -13.53 2.80 -0.88
N PHE A 115 -13.70 1.57 -0.43
CA PHE A 115 -14.92 0.79 -0.56
C PHE A 115 -15.77 0.84 0.71
N ALA A 116 -17.09 1.03 0.54
CA ALA A 116 -18.08 1.14 1.62
C ALA A 116 -18.75 -0.18 2.01
N GLN A 117 -18.55 -1.24 1.23
CA GLN A 117 -19.26 -2.50 1.41
C GLN A 117 -19.12 -3.04 2.84
N SER A 118 -20.23 -3.42 3.45
CA SER A 118 -20.32 -3.83 4.85
C SER A 118 -21.15 -5.11 5.08
N GLY A 119 -21.68 -5.71 4.03
CA GLY A 119 -22.51 -6.92 4.09
C GLY A 119 -21.79 -8.21 3.71
N GLY A 120 -20.46 -8.16 3.50
CA GLY A 120 -19.67 -9.34 3.12
C GLY A 120 -19.49 -9.50 1.60
N GLU A 121 -19.79 -8.46 0.83
CA GLU A 121 -19.75 -8.47 -0.62
C GLU A 121 -18.31 -8.62 -1.15
N ASP A 122 -18.20 -9.16 -2.34
CA ASP A 122 -16.96 -9.15 -3.12
C ASP A 122 -16.74 -7.75 -3.72
N VAL A 123 -15.49 -7.29 -3.67
CA VAL A 123 -15.04 -6.09 -4.35
C VAL A 123 -13.82 -6.40 -5.20
N ASP A 124 -13.88 -6.00 -6.45
CA ASP A 124 -12.81 -6.11 -7.43
C ASP A 124 -12.47 -4.74 -8.04
N GLU A 125 -11.59 -4.71 -9.02
CA GLU A 125 -11.10 -3.49 -9.67
C GLU A 125 -12.20 -2.72 -10.39
N ASP A 126 -13.27 -3.39 -10.83
CA ASP A 126 -14.42 -2.78 -11.53
C ASP A 126 -15.50 -2.29 -10.56
N THR A 127 -15.41 -2.69 -9.30
CA THR A 127 -16.39 -2.30 -8.27
C THR A 127 -16.34 -0.78 -8.05
N PRO A 128 -17.48 -0.07 -8.16
CA PRO A 128 -17.52 1.36 -7.91
C PRO A 128 -17.07 1.72 -6.50
N VAL A 129 -16.16 2.69 -6.40
CA VAL A 129 -15.74 3.22 -5.11
C VAL A 129 -16.87 4.01 -4.46
N ARG A 130 -17.05 3.83 -3.18
CA ARG A 130 -18.03 4.55 -2.34
C ARG A 130 -17.36 4.85 -0.99
N PRO A 131 -16.76 6.02 -0.82
CA PRO A 131 -16.07 6.35 0.42
C PRO A 131 -17.06 6.48 1.59
N VAL A 132 -16.64 6.06 2.78
CA VAL A 132 -17.34 6.32 4.03
C VAL A 132 -16.42 7.05 4.97
N GLY A 133 -16.78 8.31 5.22
CA GLY A 133 -16.05 9.22 6.08
C GLY A 133 -14.87 9.93 5.40
N PRO A 134 -14.39 10.98 6.06
CA PRO A 134 -13.50 11.97 5.41
C PRO A 134 -12.17 11.38 4.94
N MET A 135 -11.60 10.43 5.65
CA MET A 135 -10.32 9.80 5.24
C MET A 135 -10.46 8.97 3.96
N ALA A 136 -11.59 8.26 3.78
CA ALA A 136 -11.85 7.52 2.54
C ALA A 136 -12.17 8.47 1.38
N GLU A 137 -12.86 9.58 1.65
CA GLU A 137 -13.15 10.63 0.66
C GLU A 137 -11.86 11.27 0.14
N ILE A 138 -10.90 11.57 1.00
CA ILE A 138 -9.57 12.09 0.61
C ILE A 138 -8.84 11.09 -0.29
N LEU A 139 -8.88 9.80 0.02
CA LEU A 139 -8.27 8.77 -0.83
C LEU A 139 -8.91 8.72 -2.21
N VAL A 140 -10.25 8.77 -2.29
CA VAL A 140 -10.98 8.79 -3.57
C VAL A 140 -10.66 10.07 -4.35
N GLU A 141 -10.58 11.22 -3.68
CA GLU A 141 -10.17 12.48 -4.31
C GLU A 141 -8.75 12.37 -4.89
N ALA A 142 -7.80 11.82 -4.15
CA ALA A 142 -6.44 11.59 -4.62
C ALA A 142 -6.42 10.64 -5.84
N GLU A 143 -7.19 9.54 -5.81
CA GLU A 143 -7.32 8.65 -6.97
C GLU A 143 -7.90 9.38 -8.20
N HIS A 144 -8.89 10.25 -8.02
CA HIS A 144 -9.47 11.05 -9.12
C HIS A 144 -8.44 12.00 -9.71
N ARG A 145 -7.60 12.68 -8.89
CA ARG A 145 -6.50 13.53 -9.37
C ARG A 145 -5.49 12.73 -10.19
N VAL A 146 -5.06 11.60 -9.66
CA VAL A 146 -4.10 10.72 -10.35
C VAL A 146 -4.67 10.20 -11.67
N ARG A 147 -5.92 9.70 -11.68
CA ARG A 147 -6.57 9.24 -12.92
C ARG A 147 -6.81 10.36 -13.93
N GLY A 148 -7.19 11.55 -13.47
CA GLY A 148 -7.38 12.72 -14.34
C GLY A 148 -6.11 13.13 -15.08
N ALA A 149 -4.94 12.83 -14.54
CA ALA A 149 -3.65 13.12 -15.16
C ALA A 149 -3.23 12.09 -16.23
N THR A 150 -3.96 10.97 -16.42
CA THR A 150 -3.53 9.83 -17.28
C THR A 150 -3.28 10.23 -18.74
N ALA A 151 -3.96 11.24 -19.26
CA ALA A 151 -3.75 11.72 -20.63
C ALA A 151 -2.35 12.35 -20.84
N ALA A 152 -1.78 12.94 -19.79
CA ALA A 152 -0.47 13.58 -19.82
C ALA A 152 0.64 12.68 -19.24
N VAL A 153 0.28 11.89 -18.23
CA VAL A 153 1.21 11.01 -17.48
C VAL A 153 0.61 9.62 -17.40
N PRO A 154 1.28 8.54 -17.83
CA PRO A 154 0.75 7.16 -17.74
C PRO A 154 0.59 6.71 -16.30
N THR A 155 -0.54 7.06 -15.66
CA THR A 155 -0.79 6.76 -14.24
C THR A 155 -1.31 5.34 -14.03
N ARG A 156 -1.01 4.78 -12.84
CA ARG A 156 -1.55 3.51 -12.33
C ARG A 156 -1.81 3.65 -10.84
N ILE A 157 -2.85 3.00 -10.35
CA ILE A 157 -3.20 3.00 -8.94
C ILE A 157 -3.13 1.58 -8.41
N VAL A 158 -2.48 1.37 -7.27
CA VAL A 158 -2.46 0.09 -6.56
C VAL A 158 -3.17 0.27 -5.21
N ARG A 159 -4.40 -0.24 -5.09
CA ARG A 159 -5.15 -0.26 -3.84
C ARG A 159 -4.70 -1.42 -2.98
N LEU A 160 -3.99 -1.13 -1.90
CA LEU A 160 -3.46 -2.13 -0.99
C LEU A 160 -4.44 -2.43 0.14
N SER A 161 -4.63 -3.71 0.47
CA SER A 161 -5.40 -4.14 1.64
C SER A 161 -4.56 -4.09 2.92
N GLY A 162 -4.99 -4.70 4.01
CA GLY A 162 -4.33 -4.66 5.30
C GLY A 162 -2.86 -5.08 5.25
N LEU A 163 -1.96 -4.10 5.15
CA LEU A 163 -0.51 -4.32 5.05
C LEU A 163 0.09 -4.85 6.35
N TYR A 164 0.89 -5.90 6.24
CA TYR A 164 1.65 -6.48 7.33
C TYR A 164 3.01 -7.03 6.82
N GLY A 165 3.91 -7.37 7.73
CA GLY A 165 5.21 -7.94 7.41
C GLY A 165 6.26 -7.60 8.46
N PRO A 166 7.56 -7.84 8.20
CA PRO A 166 8.65 -7.55 9.13
C PRO A 166 8.59 -6.12 9.68
N GLY A 167 8.62 -5.98 11.00
CA GLY A 167 8.50 -4.68 11.69
C GLY A 167 7.09 -4.07 11.73
N ARG A 168 6.07 -4.72 11.16
CA ARG A 168 4.67 -4.25 11.15
C ARG A 168 3.69 -5.38 11.42
N MET A 169 3.66 -5.85 12.66
CA MET A 169 2.81 -6.95 13.13
C MET A 169 1.82 -6.52 14.21
N GLY A 170 1.34 -5.29 14.14
CA GLY A 170 0.40 -4.73 15.13
C GLY A 170 -0.87 -5.55 15.34
N ILE A 171 -1.25 -6.40 14.36
CA ILE A 171 -2.38 -7.33 14.53
C ILE A 171 -2.12 -8.37 15.61
N LEU A 172 -0.90 -8.90 15.71
CA LEU A 172 -0.54 -9.86 16.78
C LEU A 172 -0.66 -9.21 18.16
N ASP A 173 -0.17 -7.98 18.29
CA ASP A 173 -0.26 -7.23 19.53
C ASP A 173 -1.71 -6.89 19.89
N ARG A 174 -2.54 -6.57 18.91
CA ARG A 174 -3.97 -6.33 19.13
C ARG A 174 -4.69 -7.58 19.64
N VAL A 175 -4.39 -8.77 19.12
CA VAL A 175 -4.93 -10.04 19.62
C VAL A 175 -4.41 -10.32 21.03
N ARG A 176 -3.10 -10.17 21.26
CA ARG A 176 -2.47 -10.39 22.58
C ARG A 176 -3.08 -9.49 23.66
N ARG A 177 -3.41 -8.24 23.33
CA ARG A 177 -4.01 -7.27 24.26
C ARG A 177 -5.55 -7.37 24.32
N GLY A 178 -6.16 -8.31 23.62
CA GLY A 178 -7.63 -8.43 23.53
C GLY A 178 -8.31 -7.29 22.73
N GLN A 179 -7.57 -6.44 22.04
CA GLN A 179 -8.10 -5.34 21.23
C GLN A 179 -8.69 -5.81 19.89
N LEU A 180 -8.28 -6.98 19.42
CA LEU A 180 -8.90 -7.71 18.33
C LEU A 180 -9.38 -9.05 18.91
N ALA A 181 -10.67 -9.16 19.09
CA ALA A 181 -11.34 -10.23 19.85
C ALA A 181 -12.44 -10.88 19.02
N LEU A 182 -12.97 -12.00 19.52
CA LEU A 182 -14.20 -12.60 19.02
C LEU A 182 -15.41 -11.77 19.49
N GLY A 183 -16.47 -11.72 18.70
CA GLY A 183 -17.67 -10.95 19.05
C GLY A 183 -18.72 -10.98 17.93
N ALA A 184 -19.65 -10.04 17.97
CA ALA A 184 -20.74 -9.98 17.01
C ALA A 184 -20.27 -9.77 15.54
N ASP A 185 -19.05 -9.28 15.35
CA ASP A 185 -18.41 -9.08 14.03
C ASP A 185 -17.35 -10.16 13.70
N GLU A 186 -17.37 -11.29 14.39
CA GLU A 186 -16.38 -12.37 14.18
C GLU A 186 -16.42 -12.99 12.77
N LEU A 187 -17.55 -12.87 12.08
CA LEU A 187 -17.72 -13.31 10.69
C LEU A 187 -17.41 -12.20 9.67
N HIS A 188 -16.99 -11.01 10.10
CA HIS A 188 -16.53 -9.98 9.16
C HIS A 188 -15.24 -10.42 8.47
N TRP A 189 -15.16 -10.09 7.19
CA TRP A 189 -13.99 -10.38 6.38
C TRP A 189 -12.82 -9.44 6.70
N MET A 190 -11.65 -10.02 6.79
CA MET A 190 -10.36 -9.34 6.86
C MET A 190 -9.57 -9.64 5.58
N ASN A 191 -8.91 -8.62 5.06
CA ASN A 191 -8.12 -8.71 3.84
C ASN A 191 -6.69 -8.29 4.16
N PHE A 192 -5.72 -9.06 3.69
CA PHE A 192 -4.32 -8.88 4.01
C PHE A 192 -3.46 -8.76 2.76
N CYS A 193 -2.33 -8.08 2.89
CA CYS A 193 -1.29 -8.07 1.89
C CYS A 193 0.06 -8.05 2.60
N HIS A 194 0.87 -9.09 2.40
CA HIS A 194 2.23 -9.08 2.92
C HIS A 194 3.06 -8.01 2.20
N ARG A 195 4.02 -7.37 2.89
CA ARG A 195 4.85 -6.31 2.33
C ARG A 195 5.54 -6.73 1.02
N ASP A 196 6.10 -7.93 0.98
CA ASP A 196 6.84 -8.41 -0.20
C ASP A 196 5.90 -8.61 -1.40
N ASP A 197 4.65 -9.06 -1.17
CA ASP A 197 3.63 -9.15 -2.22
C ASP A 197 3.15 -7.75 -2.64
N ALA A 198 3.00 -6.81 -1.69
CA ALA A 198 2.69 -5.42 -2.03
C ALA A 198 3.78 -4.79 -2.92
N VAL A 199 5.06 -5.08 -2.63
CA VAL A 199 6.19 -4.70 -3.49
C VAL A 199 6.05 -5.29 -4.89
N ALA A 200 5.68 -6.57 -5.01
CA ALA A 200 5.46 -7.21 -6.30
C ALA A 200 4.32 -6.54 -7.10
N PHE A 201 3.20 -6.17 -6.45
CA PHE A 201 2.12 -5.42 -7.09
C PHE A 201 2.58 -4.04 -7.59
N VAL A 202 3.32 -3.29 -6.77
CA VAL A 202 3.83 -1.96 -7.15
C VAL A 202 4.83 -2.07 -8.31
N ARG A 203 5.77 -3.02 -8.25
CA ARG A 203 6.74 -3.27 -9.30
C ARG A 203 6.04 -3.73 -10.59
N GLY A 204 5.10 -4.68 -10.51
CA GLY A 204 4.34 -5.13 -11.67
C GLY A 204 3.54 -4.00 -12.32
N ALA A 205 2.92 -3.12 -11.53
CA ALA A 205 2.24 -1.94 -12.03
C ALA A 205 3.21 -0.95 -12.71
N LEU A 206 4.43 -0.77 -12.17
CA LEU A 206 5.46 0.07 -12.75
C LEU A 206 5.94 -0.49 -14.10
N GLU A 207 6.30 -1.77 -14.15
CA GLU A 207 6.99 -2.40 -15.28
C GLU A 207 6.03 -2.85 -16.40
N GLY A 208 4.79 -3.24 -16.09
CA GLY A 208 3.87 -3.84 -17.07
C GLY A 208 2.42 -3.36 -16.98
N GLY A 209 2.08 -2.52 -16.00
CA GLY A 209 0.72 -2.06 -15.82
C GLY A 209 0.22 -1.16 -16.95
N ALA A 210 -1.05 -1.32 -17.32
CA ALA A 210 -1.71 -0.46 -18.31
C ALA A 210 -1.92 0.96 -17.75
N ALA A 211 -1.76 1.97 -18.60
CA ALA A 211 -2.04 3.37 -18.24
C ALA A 211 -3.53 3.54 -17.86
N GLY A 212 -3.79 4.27 -16.78
CA GLY A 212 -5.14 4.51 -16.24
C GLY A 212 -5.72 3.34 -15.44
N ALA A 213 -5.02 2.20 -15.36
CA ALA A 213 -5.51 1.03 -14.66
C ALA A 213 -5.45 1.19 -13.13
N VAL A 214 -6.37 0.50 -12.47
CA VAL A 214 -6.40 0.31 -11.01
C VAL A 214 -6.17 -1.18 -10.73
N TYR A 215 -5.32 -1.47 -9.77
CA TYR A 215 -4.97 -2.82 -9.34
C TYR A 215 -5.26 -3.01 -7.85
N HIS A 216 -5.65 -4.22 -7.46
CA HIS A 216 -5.81 -4.59 -6.06
C HIS A 216 -4.62 -5.41 -5.58
N GLY A 217 -3.90 -4.91 -4.57
CA GLY A 217 -2.87 -5.64 -3.85
C GLY A 217 -3.45 -6.28 -2.58
N SER A 218 -3.84 -7.53 -2.69
CA SER A 218 -4.35 -8.36 -1.60
C SER A 218 -3.87 -9.80 -1.78
N ASP A 219 -3.84 -10.57 -0.69
CA ASP A 219 -3.64 -12.00 -0.77
C ASP A 219 -4.82 -12.70 -1.50
N ALA A 220 -4.72 -14.02 -1.69
CA ALA A 220 -5.73 -14.78 -2.42
C ALA A 220 -6.88 -15.29 -1.54
N HIS A 221 -6.78 -15.13 -0.22
CA HIS A 221 -7.69 -15.77 0.75
C HIS A 221 -8.17 -14.78 1.82
N PRO A 222 -9.15 -13.92 1.50
CA PRO A 222 -9.86 -13.17 2.53
C PRO A 222 -10.32 -14.11 3.64
N ALA A 223 -10.18 -13.73 4.89
CA ALA A 223 -10.46 -14.59 6.03
C ALA A 223 -11.47 -13.96 7.00
N HIS A 224 -12.29 -14.77 7.64
CA HIS A 224 -13.11 -14.27 8.72
C HIS A 224 -12.26 -13.86 9.92
N ARG A 225 -12.66 -12.78 10.59
CA ARG A 225 -11.98 -12.28 11.80
C ARG A 225 -11.80 -13.41 12.83
N ARG A 226 -12.83 -14.25 13.03
CA ARG A 226 -12.78 -15.42 13.92
C ARG A 226 -11.58 -16.31 13.59
N ASP A 227 -11.40 -16.66 12.32
CA ASP A 227 -10.35 -17.60 11.92
C ASP A 227 -8.96 -17.00 12.10
N VAL A 228 -8.83 -15.70 11.84
CA VAL A 228 -7.58 -14.96 12.07
C VAL A 228 -7.25 -14.86 13.56
N VAL A 229 -8.23 -14.48 14.39
CA VAL A 229 -8.03 -14.35 15.85
C VAL A 229 -7.68 -15.68 16.48
N TRP A 230 -8.41 -16.75 16.13
CA TRP A 230 -8.11 -18.11 16.61
C TRP A 230 -6.73 -18.59 16.20
N TRP A 231 -6.37 -18.41 14.94
CA TRP A 231 -5.07 -18.81 14.44
C TRP A 231 -3.93 -18.08 15.17
N ILE A 232 -4.05 -16.77 15.33
CA ILE A 232 -3.04 -15.98 16.07
C ILE A 232 -2.98 -16.42 17.54
N ALA A 233 -4.13 -16.58 18.22
CA ALA A 233 -4.19 -16.98 19.62
C ALA A 233 -3.49 -18.33 19.84
N GLN A 234 -3.72 -19.31 18.96
CA GLN A 234 -3.04 -20.61 19.01
C GLN A 234 -1.52 -20.47 18.86
N ARG A 235 -1.03 -19.63 17.94
CA ARG A 235 0.41 -19.39 17.75
C ARG A 235 1.06 -18.68 18.93
N LEU A 236 0.31 -17.86 19.63
CA LEU A 236 0.77 -17.16 20.85
C LEU A 236 0.59 -17.98 22.14
N GLY A 237 -0.07 -19.13 22.08
CA GLY A 237 -0.36 -19.96 23.26
C GLY A 237 -1.34 -19.29 24.23
N ILE A 238 -2.28 -18.46 23.75
CA ILE A 238 -3.26 -17.75 24.56
C ILE A 238 -4.69 -18.11 24.16
N GLN A 239 -5.65 -17.83 25.03
CA GLN A 239 -7.07 -17.88 24.69
C GLN A 239 -7.47 -16.56 24.04
N PRO A 240 -8.28 -16.59 22.95
CA PRO A 240 -8.78 -15.36 22.35
C PRO A 240 -9.74 -14.64 23.31
N ALA A 241 -9.63 -13.34 23.38
CA ALA A 241 -10.59 -12.52 24.11
C ALA A 241 -11.96 -12.54 23.40
N VAL A 242 -13.03 -12.35 24.16
CA VAL A 242 -14.41 -12.27 23.65
C VAL A 242 -15.01 -10.93 24.09
N HIS A 243 -15.58 -10.20 23.13
CA HIS A 243 -16.33 -8.97 23.38
C HIS A 243 -17.77 -9.14 22.90
N HIS A 244 -18.73 -8.64 23.67
CA HIS A 244 -20.15 -8.77 23.29
C HIS A 244 -20.57 -7.75 22.24
N GLU A 245 -19.85 -6.65 22.11
CA GLU A 245 -20.10 -5.61 21.11
C GLU A 245 -19.26 -5.86 19.85
N GLY A 246 -19.90 -5.84 18.68
CA GLY A 246 -19.23 -5.87 17.41
C GLY A 246 -18.87 -4.46 16.92
N SER A 247 -17.83 -4.35 16.10
CA SER A 247 -17.56 -3.09 15.41
C SER A 247 -18.45 -2.95 14.18
N ARG A 248 -19.03 -1.76 13.98
CA ARG A 248 -19.71 -1.41 12.71
C ARG A 248 -18.65 -1.07 11.64
N GLY A 249 -17.74 -1.99 11.39
CA GLY A 249 -16.64 -1.80 10.47
C GLY A 249 -16.97 -2.26 9.05
N GLN A 250 -16.01 -2.03 8.17
CA GLN A 250 -16.04 -2.57 6.80
C GLN A 250 -16.08 -4.10 6.84
N ASN A 251 -16.93 -4.70 6.01
CA ASN A 251 -17.06 -6.15 5.89
C ASN A 251 -17.20 -6.48 4.40
N ARG A 252 -16.09 -6.84 3.76
CA ARG A 252 -16.02 -7.19 2.32
C ARG A 252 -14.86 -8.11 2.04
N ARG A 253 -14.95 -8.84 0.94
CA ARG A 253 -13.84 -9.63 0.40
C ARG A 253 -13.19 -8.86 -0.75
N VAL A 254 -11.91 -8.53 -0.61
CA VAL A 254 -11.14 -7.88 -1.66
C VAL A 254 -10.55 -8.96 -2.57
N LEU A 255 -10.94 -8.93 -3.83
CA LEU A 255 -10.44 -9.84 -4.84
C LEU A 255 -9.27 -9.19 -5.58
N SER A 256 -8.16 -9.94 -5.74
CA SER A 256 -6.95 -9.49 -6.45
C SER A 256 -6.60 -10.34 -7.66
N GLU A 257 -7.47 -11.28 -8.04
CA GLU A 257 -7.17 -12.24 -9.12
C GLU A 257 -6.96 -11.54 -10.47
N LYS A 258 -7.79 -10.56 -10.82
CA LYS A 258 -7.63 -9.78 -12.06
C LYS A 258 -6.28 -9.07 -12.08
N SER A 259 -5.93 -8.37 -10.99
CA SER A 259 -4.65 -7.69 -10.84
C SER A 259 -3.47 -8.65 -10.95
N ARG A 260 -3.52 -9.77 -10.24
CA ARG A 260 -2.45 -10.78 -10.28
C ARG A 260 -2.24 -11.33 -11.71
N ARG A 261 -3.33 -11.64 -12.40
CA ARG A 261 -3.28 -12.12 -13.78
C ARG A 261 -2.75 -11.06 -14.72
N ALA A 262 -3.24 -9.81 -14.61
CA ALA A 262 -2.82 -8.71 -15.47
C ALA A 262 -1.35 -8.33 -15.32
N LEU A 263 -0.81 -8.45 -14.10
CA LEU A 263 0.57 -8.10 -13.76
C LEU A 263 1.52 -9.33 -13.71
N GLY A 264 1.02 -10.53 -13.98
CA GLY A 264 1.83 -11.77 -13.92
C GLY A 264 2.33 -12.11 -12.52
N ILE A 265 1.58 -11.74 -11.46
CA ILE A 265 2.03 -11.90 -10.07
C ILE A 265 1.67 -13.28 -9.52
N VAL A 266 2.68 -13.97 -9.02
CA VAL A 266 2.55 -15.14 -8.15
C VAL A 266 2.83 -14.68 -6.73
N LEU A 267 1.83 -14.80 -5.84
CA LEU A 267 1.99 -14.40 -4.44
C LEU A 267 3.01 -15.29 -3.72
N ARG A 268 3.92 -14.67 -3.00
CA ARG A 268 4.84 -15.36 -2.09
C ARG A 268 4.10 -15.84 -0.85
N TYR A 269 3.10 -15.09 -0.41
CA TYR A 269 2.27 -15.37 0.75
C TYR A 269 0.78 -15.37 0.34
N PRO A 270 0.27 -16.50 -0.16
CA PRO A 270 -1.08 -16.57 -0.72
C PRO A 270 -2.19 -16.39 0.31
N SER A 271 -1.91 -16.54 1.61
CA SER A 271 -2.82 -16.18 2.69
C SER A 271 -2.07 -15.55 3.89
N TYR A 272 -2.84 -14.97 4.81
CA TYR A 272 -2.30 -14.45 6.07
C TYR A 272 -1.51 -15.51 6.87
N ARG A 273 -1.84 -16.81 6.73
CA ARG A 273 -1.20 -17.89 7.48
C ARG A 273 0.28 -18.03 7.14
N GLU A 274 0.57 -18.14 5.84
CA GLU A 274 1.95 -18.24 5.36
C GLU A 274 2.75 -16.99 5.72
N GLY A 275 2.13 -15.81 5.53
CA GLY A 275 2.81 -14.55 5.79
C GLY A 275 3.05 -14.28 7.27
N PHE A 276 2.07 -14.55 8.15
CA PHE A 276 2.26 -14.41 9.60
C PHE A 276 3.27 -15.43 10.13
N GLU A 277 3.21 -16.67 9.64
CA GLU A 277 4.18 -17.71 10.02
C GLU A 277 5.62 -17.29 9.65
N ALA A 278 5.82 -16.75 8.45
CA ALA A 278 7.13 -16.27 8.00
C ALA A 278 7.66 -15.14 8.89
N VAL A 279 6.79 -14.18 9.28
CA VAL A 279 7.20 -13.09 10.16
C VAL A 279 7.47 -13.55 11.60
N LEU A 280 6.70 -14.52 12.12
CA LEU A 280 6.90 -15.08 13.46
C LEU A 280 8.20 -15.89 13.56
N ARG A 281 8.69 -16.46 12.45
CA ARG A 281 9.95 -17.20 12.40
C ARG A 281 11.18 -16.33 12.13
N ALA A 282 10.96 -15.11 11.63
CA ALA A 282 12.06 -14.19 11.40
C ALA A 282 12.69 -13.79 12.74
N PRO A 283 14.04 -13.78 12.86
CA PRO A 283 14.76 -13.47 14.09
C PRO A 283 14.57 -12.03 14.56
#